data_7f8fc636b9220b520f670c9b9fb8d2e5
#
_entry.id   7f8fc636b9220b520f670c9b9fb8d2e5
#
_cell.length_a   1.000
_cell.length_b   1.000
_cell.length_c   1.000
_cell.angle_alpha   90.00
_cell.angle_beta   90.00
_cell.angle_gamma   90.00
#
_symmetry.space_group_name_H-M   'P 1'
#
loop_
_entity.id
_entity.type
_entity.pdbx_description
1 polymer ?
#
loop_
_entity_poly.entity_id
_entity_poly.type
_entity_poly.pdbx_seq_one_letter_code
_entity_poly.pdbx_strand_id
1 'polypeptide(L)'
;NAAESFIASIQLQDAEKTVQLSNKVGETCSQCHQKHNISVWARYHWPSTQTIKVLDPIDEEEVDYNPYMHRLSSSFRKISIHFDQQKYNESWKAIDTFSKRLRGLRSVCSKCHVTEWSKNSTTVKDFFVGDDMIDALQEIKKTFASGSPDTKLFQKNMEYISKRSCKMCH
;
A
#
# COMPACT_ATOMS: atom_id res chain seq x y z
N ASN A 1 -9.66 29.56 11.21
CA ASN A 1 -9.11 28.32 10.66
C ASN A 1 -10.09 27.17 10.89
N ALA A 2 -9.82 25.95 10.36
CA ALA A 2 -10.77 24.81 10.46
C ALA A 2 -11.11 24.45 11.91
N ALA A 3 -10.14 24.53 12.82
CA ALA A 3 -10.33 24.19 14.23
C ALA A 3 -11.22 25.23 14.95
N GLU A 4 -11.03 26.49 14.68
CA GLU A 4 -11.86 27.58 15.25
C GLU A 4 -13.32 27.47 14.79
N SER A 5 -13.51 27.19 13.49
CA SER A 5 -14.85 26.97 12.93
C SER A 5 -15.53 25.73 13.55
N PHE A 6 -14.75 24.67 13.81
CA PHE A 6 -15.23 23.47 14.48
C PHE A 6 -15.69 23.76 15.93
N ILE A 7 -14.87 24.48 16.69
CA ILE A 7 -15.23 24.90 18.08
C ILE A 7 -16.49 25.75 18.06
N ALA A 8 -16.60 26.71 17.15
CA ALA A 8 -17.79 27.56 17.05
C ALA A 8 -19.05 26.76 16.71
N SER A 9 -18.97 25.73 15.88
CA SER A 9 -20.13 24.88 15.57
C SER A 9 -20.62 24.06 16.77
N ILE A 10 -19.70 23.63 17.63
CA ILE A 10 -20.05 22.95 18.90
C ILE A 10 -20.79 23.93 19.84
N GLN A 11 -20.28 25.15 19.97
CA GLN A 11 -20.88 26.17 20.81
C GLN A 11 -22.30 26.56 20.36
N LEU A 12 -22.51 26.54 19.04
CA LEU A 12 -23.82 26.81 18.43
C LEU A 12 -24.75 25.60 18.41
N GLN A 13 -24.31 24.44 18.92
CA GLN A 13 -25.06 23.18 18.95
C GLN A 13 -25.53 22.72 17.54
N ASP A 14 -24.83 23.12 16.48
CA ASP A 14 -25.11 22.74 15.11
C ASP A 14 -24.46 21.38 14.81
N ALA A 15 -25.23 20.31 15.00
CA ALA A 15 -24.74 18.94 14.90
C ALA A 15 -24.22 18.61 13.46
N GLU A 16 -24.94 19.03 12.42
CA GLU A 16 -24.57 18.75 11.03
C GLU A 16 -23.26 19.46 10.68
N LYS A 17 -23.16 20.74 10.97
CA LYS A 17 -21.97 21.54 10.72
C LYS A 17 -20.77 21.08 11.56
N THR A 18 -21.01 20.60 12.77
CA THR A 18 -19.98 20.02 13.65
C THR A 18 -19.38 18.76 13.02
N VAL A 19 -20.20 17.85 12.47
CA VAL A 19 -19.71 16.65 11.77
C VAL A 19 -18.91 17.03 10.52
N GLN A 20 -19.39 17.95 9.69
CA GLN A 20 -18.69 18.41 8.49
C GLN A 20 -17.34 19.03 8.82
N LEU A 21 -17.26 19.87 9.84
CA LEU A 21 -16.03 20.53 10.25
C LEU A 21 -15.06 19.60 10.97
N SER A 22 -15.56 18.61 11.71
CA SER A 22 -14.75 17.52 12.27
C SER A 22 -14.04 16.75 11.17
N ASN A 23 -14.75 16.38 10.10
CA ASN A 23 -14.15 15.71 8.94
C ASN A 23 -13.08 16.58 8.28
N LYS A 24 -13.31 17.88 8.14
CA LYS A 24 -12.34 18.82 7.57
C LYS A 24 -11.07 18.97 8.44
N VAL A 25 -11.20 18.96 9.75
CA VAL A 25 -10.05 18.91 10.68
C VAL A 25 -9.31 17.58 10.53
N GLY A 26 -10.05 16.47 10.47
CA GLY A 26 -9.49 15.12 10.24
C GLY A 26 -8.73 15.01 8.92
N GLU A 27 -9.24 15.60 7.82
CA GLU A 27 -8.55 15.68 6.53
C GLU A 27 -7.23 16.45 6.64
N THR A 28 -7.20 17.57 7.36
CA THR A 28 -5.97 18.35 7.57
C THR A 28 -4.92 17.56 8.35
N CYS A 29 -5.34 16.84 9.38
CA CYS A 29 -4.47 15.94 10.14
C CYS A 29 -3.95 14.79 9.25
N SER A 30 -4.84 14.20 8.47
CA SER A 30 -4.52 13.12 7.55
C SER A 30 -3.51 13.55 6.47
N GLN A 31 -3.68 14.74 5.89
CA GLN A 31 -2.74 15.28 4.90
C GLN A 31 -1.35 15.53 5.51
N CYS A 32 -1.30 16.08 6.72
CA CYS A 32 -0.03 16.27 7.44
C CYS A 32 0.64 14.93 7.74
N HIS A 33 -0.13 13.98 8.27
CA HIS A 33 0.36 12.64 8.57
C HIS A 33 0.81 11.91 7.30
N GLN A 34 0.05 11.95 6.22
CA GLN A 34 0.46 11.36 4.93
C GLN A 34 1.76 11.96 4.41
N LYS A 35 1.96 13.26 4.60
CA LYS A 35 3.17 13.96 4.11
C LYS A 35 4.40 13.70 4.96
N HIS A 36 4.25 13.59 6.27
CA HIS A 36 5.37 13.59 7.22
C HIS A 36 5.53 12.27 7.99
N ASN A 37 4.50 11.44 8.05
CA ASN A 37 4.51 10.22 8.86
C ASN A 37 5.65 9.29 8.45
N ILE A 38 5.90 9.15 7.16
CA ILE A 38 6.94 8.26 6.63
C ILE A 38 8.34 8.70 7.07
N SER A 39 8.64 10.00 6.95
CA SER A 39 9.95 10.53 7.32
C SER A 39 10.17 10.52 8.84
N VAL A 40 9.11 10.75 9.62
CA VAL A 40 9.17 10.74 11.09
C VAL A 40 9.23 9.31 11.61
N TRP A 41 8.37 8.42 11.11
CA TRP A 41 8.38 7.01 11.51
C TRP A 41 9.65 6.28 11.09
N ALA A 42 10.11 6.46 9.87
CA ALA A 42 11.36 5.87 9.39
C ALA A 42 12.58 6.35 10.20
N ARG A 43 12.52 7.59 10.72
CA ARG A 43 13.62 8.17 11.48
C ARG A 43 13.64 7.75 12.95
N TYR A 44 12.48 7.54 13.57
CA TYR A 44 12.38 7.41 15.03
C TYR A 44 11.86 6.05 15.50
N HIS A 45 11.23 5.25 14.65
CA HIS A 45 10.51 4.06 15.08
C HIS A 45 10.85 2.78 14.29
N TRP A 46 11.61 2.87 13.20
CA TRP A 46 11.99 1.68 12.46
C TRP A 46 13.35 1.17 12.91
N PRO A 47 13.44 -0.12 13.29
CA PRO A 47 14.74 -0.75 13.39
C PRO A 47 15.43 -0.57 12.02
N SER A 48 16.74 -0.44 12.04
CA SER A 48 17.53 -0.29 10.83
C SER A 48 17.15 -1.39 9.83
N THR A 49 16.56 -0.99 8.70
CA THR A 49 16.23 -1.94 7.62
C THR A 49 17.48 -2.58 7.00
N GLN A 50 18.67 -2.08 7.36
CA GLN A 50 19.98 -2.57 6.88
C GLN A 50 20.26 -4.03 7.28
N THR A 51 19.63 -4.53 8.35
CA THR A 51 19.81 -5.91 8.80
C THR A 51 18.76 -6.86 8.23
N ILE A 52 17.76 -6.34 7.52
CA ILE A 52 16.67 -7.14 6.98
C ILE A 52 17.03 -7.61 5.59
N LYS A 53 17.07 -8.92 5.43
CA LYS A 53 17.20 -9.57 4.13
C LYS A 53 15.91 -10.27 3.76
N VAL A 54 15.61 -10.26 2.48
CA VAL A 54 14.43 -10.86 1.88
C VAL A 54 14.90 -11.82 0.79
N LEU A 55 14.42 -13.05 0.81
CA LEU A 55 14.62 -13.97 -0.29
C LEU A 55 13.75 -13.50 -1.48
N ASP A 56 14.38 -13.08 -2.58
CA ASP A 56 13.67 -12.76 -3.83
C ASP A 56 13.23 -14.07 -4.49
N PRO A 57 11.91 -14.33 -4.58
CA PRO A 57 11.42 -15.61 -5.13
C PRO A 57 11.54 -15.71 -6.65
N ILE A 58 12.03 -14.66 -7.33
CA ILE A 58 12.23 -14.66 -8.78
C ILE A 58 13.68 -15.01 -9.10
N ASP A 59 14.62 -14.37 -8.41
CA ASP A 59 16.04 -14.52 -8.65
C ASP A 59 16.68 -15.55 -7.72
N GLU A 60 15.89 -16.10 -6.76
CA GLU A 60 16.30 -17.11 -5.76
C GLU A 60 17.52 -16.70 -4.93
N GLU A 61 17.65 -15.38 -4.68
CA GLU A 61 18.76 -14.81 -3.91
C GLU A 61 18.29 -14.02 -2.69
N GLU A 62 19.09 -13.98 -1.63
CA GLU A 62 18.87 -13.05 -0.52
C GLU A 62 19.31 -11.65 -0.91
N VAL A 63 18.38 -10.69 -0.79
CA VAL A 63 18.57 -9.29 -1.15
C VAL A 63 18.31 -8.44 0.08
N ASP A 64 19.09 -7.39 0.26
CA ASP A 64 18.82 -6.40 1.29
C ASP A 64 17.46 -5.74 1.06
N TYR A 65 16.80 -5.33 2.14
CA TYR A 65 15.43 -4.81 2.11
C TYR A 65 15.23 -3.68 1.11
N ASN A 66 16.11 -2.68 1.09
CA ASN A 66 15.96 -1.52 0.19
C ASN A 66 16.05 -1.91 -1.29
N PRO A 67 17.06 -2.63 -1.77
CA PRO A 67 17.07 -3.19 -3.13
C PRO A 67 15.83 -4.03 -3.45
N TYR A 68 15.37 -4.85 -2.49
CA TYR A 68 14.16 -5.65 -2.67
C TYR A 68 12.92 -4.78 -2.92
N MET A 69 12.74 -3.72 -2.13
CA MET A 69 11.62 -2.78 -2.29
C MET A 69 11.68 -2.06 -3.64
N HIS A 70 12.88 -1.75 -4.15
CA HIS A 70 13.04 -1.22 -5.51
C HIS A 70 12.61 -2.23 -6.58
N ARG A 71 12.98 -3.50 -6.43
CA ARG A 71 12.53 -4.58 -7.34
C ARG A 71 11.01 -4.76 -7.30
N LEU A 72 10.42 -4.75 -6.10
CA LEU A 72 8.98 -4.84 -5.90
C LEU A 72 8.25 -3.69 -6.57
N SER A 73 8.67 -2.44 -6.29
CA SER A 73 8.11 -1.24 -6.89
C SER A 73 8.24 -1.22 -8.42
N SER A 74 9.39 -1.64 -8.95
CA SER A 74 9.61 -1.77 -10.39
C SER A 74 8.65 -2.78 -11.02
N SER A 75 8.44 -3.93 -10.35
CA SER A 75 7.49 -4.95 -10.82
C SER A 75 6.06 -4.40 -10.87
N PHE A 76 5.65 -3.63 -9.85
CA PHE A 76 4.34 -2.98 -9.80
C PHE A 76 4.14 -1.98 -10.94
N ARG A 77 5.14 -1.12 -11.19
CA ARG A 77 5.07 -0.13 -12.28
C ARG A 77 4.99 -0.79 -13.66
N LYS A 78 5.69 -1.91 -13.87
CA LYS A 78 5.65 -2.65 -15.14
C LYS A 78 4.24 -3.11 -15.49
N ILE A 79 3.39 -3.42 -14.50
CA ILE A 79 1.99 -3.81 -14.74
C ILE A 79 1.26 -2.71 -15.51
N SER A 80 1.27 -1.48 -15.00
CA SER A 80 0.60 -0.34 -15.63
C SER A 80 1.24 0.03 -16.97
N ILE A 81 2.58 0.06 -17.05
CA ILE A 81 3.28 0.41 -18.29
C ILE A 81 2.89 -0.54 -19.43
N HIS A 82 2.88 -1.85 -19.17
CA HIS A 82 2.51 -2.82 -20.18
C HIS A 82 1.02 -2.76 -20.51
N PHE A 83 0.18 -2.49 -19.52
CA PHE A 83 -1.25 -2.29 -19.74
C PHE A 83 -1.52 -1.09 -20.67
N ASP A 84 -0.91 0.06 -20.38
CA ASP A 84 -1.06 1.29 -21.17
C ASP A 84 -0.52 1.12 -22.60
N GLN A 85 0.48 0.27 -22.78
CA GLN A 85 1.01 -0.13 -24.09
C GLN A 85 0.20 -1.22 -24.79
N GLN A 86 -0.94 -1.66 -24.21
CA GLN A 86 -1.77 -2.75 -24.71
C GLN A 86 -1.03 -4.11 -24.83
N LYS A 87 0.07 -4.25 -24.09
CA LYS A 87 0.87 -5.49 -24.01
C LYS A 87 0.35 -6.35 -22.86
N TYR A 88 -0.87 -6.88 -23.02
CA TYR A 88 -1.59 -7.55 -21.93
C TYR A 88 -0.91 -8.83 -21.43
N ASN A 89 -0.25 -9.57 -22.31
CA ASN A 89 0.53 -10.75 -21.90
C ASN A 89 1.72 -10.39 -21.02
N GLU A 90 2.41 -9.30 -21.32
CA GLU A 90 3.53 -8.78 -20.53
C GLU A 90 3.03 -8.20 -19.21
N SER A 91 1.89 -7.51 -19.22
CA SER A 91 1.23 -7.03 -18.00
C SER A 91 0.84 -8.21 -17.11
N TRP A 92 0.29 -9.28 -17.68
CA TRP A 92 -0.05 -10.50 -16.97
C TRP A 92 1.19 -11.15 -16.29
N LYS A 93 2.32 -11.26 -17.01
CA LYS A 93 3.59 -11.75 -16.45
C LYS A 93 4.13 -10.83 -15.35
N ALA A 94 3.97 -9.50 -15.51
CA ALA A 94 4.38 -8.54 -14.51
C ALA A 94 3.54 -8.67 -13.22
N ILE A 95 2.23 -8.96 -13.31
CA ILE A 95 1.38 -9.26 -12.16
C ILE A 95 1.89 -10.52 -11.43
N ASP A 96 2.24 -11.56 -12.15
CA ASP A 96 2.75 -12.79 -11.54
C ASP A 96 4.06 -12.54 -10.77
N THR A 97 4.98 -11.83 -11.40
CA THR A 97 6.26 -11.42 -10.78
C THR A 97 6.02 -10.57 -9.53
N PHE A 98 5.15 -9.58 -9.61
CA PHE A 98 4.82 -8.72 -8.48
C PHE A 98 4.15 -9.51 -7.34
N SER A 99 3.20 -10.40 -7.67
CA SER A 99 2.50 -11.24 -6.68
C SER A 99 3.46 -12.15 -5.91
N LYS A 100 4.44 -12.75 -6.61
CA LYS A 100 5.47 -13.58 -5.98
C LYS A 100 6.33 -12.76 -5.03
N ARG A 101 6.83 -11.60 -5.48
CA ARG A 101 7.62 -10.70 -4.62
C ARG A 101 6.82 -10.15 -3.44
N LEU A 102 5.55 -9.81 -3.64
CA LEU A 102 4.69 -9.35 -2.56
C LEU A 102 4.54 -10.42 -1.48
N ARG A 103 4.35 -11.69 -1.87
CA ARG A 103 4.32 -12.83 -0.92
C ARG A 103 5.67 -13.04 -0.23
N GLY A 104 6.79 -12.87 -0.93
CA GLY A 104 8.13 -12.92 -0.35
C GLY A 104 8.31 -11.89 0.77
N LEU A 105 7.78 -10.68 0.58
CA LEU A 105 7.82 -9.63 1.60
C LEU A 105 7.06 -10.02 2.88
N ARG A 106 6.00 -10.83 2.78
CA ARG A 106 5.19 -11.28 3.93
C ARG A 106 6.05 -11.94 5.03
N SER A 107 7.11 -12.66 4.65
CA SER A 107 8.00 -13.33 5.60
C SER A 107 8.78 -12.37 6.51
N VAL A 108 8.99 -11.13 6.08
CA VAL A 108 9.77 -10.12 6.81
C VAL A 108 8.94 -8.97 7.37
N CYS A 109 7.66 -8.85 7.02
CA CYS A 109 6.77 -7.80 7.53
C CYS A 109 6.73 -7.77 9.07
N SER A 110 6.79 -8.91 9.72
CA SER A 110 6.85 -8.99 11.19
C SER A 110 8.12 -8.42 11.80
N LYS A 111 9.21 -8.34 11.03
CA LYS A 111 10.48 -7.76 11.49
C LYS A 111 10.48 -6.23 11.40
N CYS A 112 9.72 -5.68 10.44
CA CYS A 112 9.63 -4.23 10.23
C CYS A 112 8.63 -3.55 11.16
N HIS A 113 7.56 -4.23 11.53
CA HIS A 113 6.39 -3.64 12.19
C HIS A 113 6.16 -4.16 13.60
N VAL A 114 7.17 -4.74 14.24
CA VAL A 114 7.10 -5.11 15.67
C VAL A 114 7.20 -3.83 16.50
N THR A 115 6.09 -3.11 16.58
CA THR A 115 5.86 -2.12 17.61
C THR A 115 5.03 -2.76 18.71
N GLU A 116 5.12 -2.26 19.94
CA GLU A 116 4.34 -2.72 21.10
C GLU A 116 2.81 -2.71 20.85
N TRP A 117 2.37 -2.05 19.78
CA TRP A 117 0.97 -1.95 19.35
C TRP A 117 0.47 -3.19 18.60
N SER A 118 1.34 -3.98 18.01
CA SER A 118 0.92 -5.20 17.31
C SER A 118 1.39 -6.44 18.05
N LYS A 119 0.75 -6.76 19.16
CA LYS A 119 0.89 -8.09 19.79
C LYS A 119 0.42 -9.23 18.88
N ASN A 120 -0.18 -8.91 17.71
CA ASN A 120 -0.58 -9.85 16.67
C ASN A 120 0.20 -9.58 15.36
N SER A 121 1.39 -10.17 15.23
CA SER A 121 2.19 -10.14 14.00
C SER A 121 1.43 -10.65 12.75
N THR A 122 0.43 -11.50 12.94
CA THR A 122 -0.43 -12.02 11.89
C THR A 122 -1.28 -10.90 11.26
N THR A 123 -1.88 -10.04 12.08
CA THR A 123 -2.76 -8.95 11.62
C THR A 123 -2.00 -7.91 10.78
N VAL A 124 -0.74 -7.62 11.13
CA VAL A 124 0.07 -6.65 10.37
C VAL A 124 0.45 -7.20 9.00
N LYS A 125 0.85 -8.47 8.93
CA LYS A 125 1.14 -9.15 7.67
C LYS A 125 -0.07 -9.17 6.76
N ASP A 126 -1.24 -9.50 7.32
CA ASP A 126 -2.48 -9.61 6.58
C ASP A 126 -3.00 -8.24 6.13
N PHE A 127 -2.68 -7.19 6.87
CA PHE A 127 -3.04 -5.83 6.48
C PHE A 127 -2.24 -5.34 5.27
N PHE A 128 -0.90 -5.50 5.27
CA PHE A 128 -0.04 -4.94 4.22
C PHE A 128 0.18 -5.88 3.04
N VAL A 129 0.10 -7.17 3.27
CA VAL A 129 0.37 -8.22 2.28
C VAL A 129 -0.66 -9.34 2.42
N GLY A 130 -1.94 -8.97 2.58
CA GLY A 130 -3.05 -9.90 2.75
C GLY A 130 -3.44 -10.60 1.45
N ASP A 131 -4.23 -11.67 1.62
CA ASP A 131 -4.73 -12.43 0.48
C ASP A 131 -5.67 -11.60 -0.39
N ASP A 132 -6.37 -10.62 0.18
CA ASP A 132 -7.20 -9.65 -0.53
C ASP A 132 -6.44 -8.84 -1.61
N MET A 133 -5.16 -8.54 -1.40
CA MET A 133 -4.33 -7.92 -2.43
C MET A 133 -3.97 -8.89 -3.54
N ILE A 134 -3.71 -10.13 -3.17
CA ILE A 134 -3.44 -11.19 -4.16
C ILE A 134 -4.71 -11.45 -4.98
N ASP A 135 -5.87 -11.46 -4.34
CA ASP A 135 -7.16 -11.62 -5.01
C ASP A 135 -7.44 -10.46 -5.99
N ALA A 136 -7.17 -9.22 -5.59
CA ALA A 136 -7.27 -8.06 -6.47
C ALA A 136 -6.38 -8.19 -7.72
N LEU A 137 -5.17 -8.73 -7.57
CA LEU A 137 -4.27 -9.02 -8.70
C LEU A 137 -4.81 -10.15 -9.58
N GLN A 138 -5.40 -11.18 -8.99
CA GLN A 138 -6.00 -12.28 -9.74
C GLN A 138 -7.25 -11.83 -10.51
N GLU A 139 -8.05 -10.92 -9.96
CA GLU A 139 -9.17 -10.31 -10.68
C GLU A 139 -8.70 -9.57 -11.93
N ILE A 140 -7.63 -8.76 -11.84
CA ILE A 140 -7.03 -8.12 -13.00
C ILE A 140 -6.59 -9.17 -14.04
N LYS A 141 -5.91 -10.24 -13.61
CA LYS A 141 -5.45 -11.31 -14.50
C LYS A 141 -6.61 -11.97 -15.27
N LYS A 142 -7.76 -12.18 -14.63
CA LYS A 142 -8.94 -12.76 -15.28
C LYS A 142 -9.44 -11.89 -16.43
N THR A 143 -9.39 -10.57 -16.30
CA THR A 143 -9.83 -9.67 -17.39
C THR A 143 -8.93 -9.74 -18.63
N PHE A 144 -7.64 -10.02 -18.44
CA PHE A 144 -6.71 -10.20 -19.58
C PHE A 144 -6.99 -11.48 -20.36
N ALA A 145 -7.41 -12.54 -19.69
CA ALA A 145 -7.73 -13.81 -20.32
C ALA A 145 -8.95 -13.73 -21.26
N SER A 146 -9.85 -12.77 -21.04
CA SER A 146 -11.03 -12.55 -21.90
C SER A 146 -10.74 -11.82 -23.22
N GLY A 147 -9.49 -11.37 -23.43
CA GLY A 147 -9.07 -10.61 -24.60
C GLY A 147 -9.58 -9.15 -24.65
N SER A 148 -10.40 -8.76 -23.68
CA SER A 148 -10.92 -7.38 -23.55
C SER A 148 -10.78 -6.95 -22.08
N PRO A 149 -9.63 -6.38 -21.70
CA PRO A 149 -9.38 -6.01 -20.32
C PRO A 149 -10.32 -4.89 -19.86
N ASP A 150 -10.93 -5.08 -18.70
CA ASP A 150 -11.73 -4.06 -18.05
C ASP A 150 -10.82 -2.98 -17.42
N THR A 151 -10.70 -1.85 -18.11
CA THR A 151 -9.86 -0.72 -17.68
C THR A 151 -10.31 -0.15 -16.33
N LYS A 152 -11.61 -0.12 -16.03
CA LYS A 152 -12.12 0.41 -14.75
C LYS A 152 -11.74 -0.52 -13.60
N LEU A 153 -11.92 -1.82 -13.80
CA LEU A 153 -11.52 -2.83 -12.80
C LEU A 153 -10.01 -2.83 -12.58
N PHE A 154 -9.24 -2.71 -13.68
CA PHE A 154 -7.79 -2.57 -13.61
C PHE A 154 -7.38 -1.38 -12.74
N GLN A 155 -7.87 -0.19 -13.06
CA GLN A 155 -7.54 1.04 -12.33
C GLN A 155 -7.96 0.95 -10.86
N LYS A 156 -9.17 0.48 -10.58
CA LYS A 156 -9.69 0.29 -9.21
C LYS A 156 -8.77 -0.61 -8.37
N ASN A 157 -8.37 -1.76 -8.91
CA ASN A 157 -7.56 -2.73 -8.18
C ASN A 157 -6.11 -2.26 -8.03
N MET A 158 -5.52 -1.63 -9.06
CA MET A 158 -4.18 -1.02 -8.96
C MET A 158 -4.13 0.11 -7.92
N GLU A 159 -5.18 0.94 -7.88
CA GLU A 159 -5.31 1.99 -6.88
C GLU A 159 -5.48 1.42 -5.46
N TYR A 160 -6.29 0.39 -5.30
CA TYR A 160 -6.48 -0.31 -4.03
C TYR A 160 -5.15 -0.84 -3.49
N ILE A 161 -4.39 -1.57 -4.30
CA ILE A 161 -3.08 -2.12 -3.91
C ILE A 161 -2.10 -0.99 -3.57
N SER A 162 -2.04 0.05 -4.41
CA SER A 162 -1.15 1.20 -4.18
C SER A 162 -1.47 1.92 -2.87
N LYS A 163 -2.74 2.17 -2.58
CA LYS A 163 -3.16 2.88 -1.37
C LYS A 163 -2.90 2.04 -0.12
N ARG A 164 -3.24 0.76 -0.17
CA ARG A 164 -3.21 -0.09 1.02
C ARG A 164 -1.81 -0.63 1.35
N SER A 165 -1.03 -0.99 0.35
CA SER A 165 0.30 -1.56 0.56
C SER A 165 1.41 -0.51 0.44
N CYS A 166 1.53 0.10 -0.75
CA CYS A 166 2.67 0.97 -1.02
C CYS A 166 2.64 2.27 -0.21
N LYS A 167 1.49 2.98 -0.19
CA LYS A 167 1.39 4.28 0.50
C LYS A 167 1.31 4.17 2.02
N MET A 168 0.95 3.02 2.55
CA MET A 168 0.91 2.81 3.99
C MET A 168 2.27 2.38 4.55
N CYS A 169 3.11 1.74 3.72
CA CYS A 169 4.49 1.38 4.09
C CYS A 169 5.51 2.50 3.77
N HIS A 170 5.18 3.40 2.86
CA HIS A 170 6.00 4.51 2.38
C HIS A 170 5.32 5.85 2.61
#